data_63d222fd634de38d046168d9412525bb
#
_entry.id   63d222fd634de38d046168d9412525bb
#
_cell.length_a   1.000
_cell.length_b   1.000
_cell.length_c   1.000
_cell.angle_alpha   90.00
_cell.angle_beta   90.00
_cell.angle_gamma   90.00
#
_symmetry.space_group_name_H-M   'P 1'
#
loop_
_entity.id
_entity.type
_entity.pdbx_description
1 polymer ?
#
loop_
_entity_poly.entity_id
_entity_poly.type
_entity_poly.pdbx_seq_one_letter_code
_entity_poly.pdbx_strand_id
1 'polypeptide(L)'
;QLREAGVDTTHITWFSTDAKGPFSTDAKGTLMNGINVTYRGKGVIPSKTEYYRAHTAVRELGPGDVDLDKIFVSEGVRWAHTGGIFTLLSPKTAELAVEFMKKAGEQGTLRSFDLNYRSKVEPDKQKAHGINRRIVAETDFLVGNQGDFSDALGYETAAEKGVPFEEWLDAYADMLRVVAKD
;
A
#
# COMPACT_ATOMS: atom_id res chain seq x y z
N GLN A 1 -23.01 -8.81 -4.15
CA GLN A 1 -22.96 -7.37 -4.49
C GLN A 1 -21.90 -7.07 -5.56
N LEU A 2 -20.59 -7.38 -5.35
CA LEU A 2 -19.56 -7.08 -6.37
C LEU A 2 -19.81 -7.78 -7.71
N ARG A 3 -20.12 -9.09 -7.67
CA ARG A 3 -20.45 -9.86 -8.90
C ARG A 3 -21.73 -9.37 -9.56
N GLU A 4 -22.74 -9.02 -8.79
CA GLU A 4 -23.99 -8.44 -9.29
C GLU A 4 -23.77 -7.08 -9.96
N ALA A 5 -22.75 -6.34 -9.53
CA ALA A 5 -22.31 -5.08 -10.14
C ALA A 5 -21.37 -5.28 -11.35
N GLY A 6 -21.14 -6.52 -11.79
CA GLY A 6 -20.28 -6.82 -12.93
C GLY A 6 -18.78 -6.80 -12.64
N VAL A 7 -18.36 -6.78 -11.37
CA VAL A 7 -16.95 -6.83 -11.01
C VAL A 7 -16.46 -8.27 -11.09
N ASP A 8 -15.35 -8.48 -11.77
CA ASP A 8 -14.64 -9.76 -11.73
C ASP A 8 -14.04 -9.99 -10.34
N THR A 9 -14.35 -11.12 -9.76
CA THR A 9 -13.92 -11.51 -8.42
C THR A 9 -13.04 -12.76 -8.40
N THR A 10 -12.51 -13.16 -9.55
CA THR A 10 -11.72 -14.40 -9.69
C THR A 10 -10.40 -14.34 -8.91
N HIS A 11 -9.84 -13.15 -8.72
CA HIS A 11 -8.60 -12.93 -7.97
C HIS A 11 -8.82 -12.54 -6.51
N ILE A 12 -10.07 -12.57 -6.03
CA ILE A 12 -10.32 -12.29 -4.60
C ILE A 12 -10.04 -13.55 -3.80
N THR A 13 -9.04 -13.48 -2.93
CA THR A 13 -8.77 -14.51 -1.92
C THR A 13 -9.79 -14.39 -0.80
N TRP A 14 -10.54 -15.45 -0.58
CA TRP A 14 -11.57 -15.52 0.45
C TRP A 14 -11.01 -16.22 1.68
N PHE A 15 -10.93 -15.48 2.79
CA PHE A 15 -10.59 -16.06 4.08
C PHE A 15 -11.86 -16.56 4.75
N SER A 16 -11.92 -17.87 5.03
CA SER A 16 -12.95 -18.50 5.83
C SER A 16 -12.26 -19.37 6.87
N THR A 17 -12.51 -19.16 8.14
CA THR A 17 -11.90 -19.94 9.22
C THR A 17 -12.79 -21.08 9.69
N ASP A 18 -14.05 -21.05 9.34
CA ASP A 18 -14.94 -22.18 9.52
C ASP A 18 -15.96 -22.27 8.36
N ALA A 19 -16.37 -23.47 8.05
CA ALA A 19 -17.30 -23.73 6.95
C ALA A 19 -18.75 -23.24 7.25
N LYS A 20 -18.97 -22.46 8.28
CA LYS A 20 -20.32 -22.22 8.82
C LYS A 20 -20.85 -20.80 8.71
N GLY A 21 -20.13 -19.85 8.09
CA GLY A 21 -20.72 -18.51 7.95
C GLY A 21 -19.89 -17.48 7.20
N PRO A 22 -20.52 -16.36 6.81
CA PRO A 22 -19.84 -15.26 6.10
C PRO A 22 -18.91 -14.43 7.00
N PHE A 23 -18.86 -14.71 8.28
CA PHE A 23 -17.98 -14.07 9.27
C PHE A 23 -17.09 -15.14 9.87
N SER A 24 -15.90 -15.19 9.35
CA SER A 24 -14.91 -16.13 9.75
C SER A 24 -14.27 -15.73 11.07
N THR A 25 -14.30 -16.63 12.04
CA THR A 25 -13.51 -16.50 13.26
C THR A 25 -12.20 -17.26 13.09
N ASP A 26 -11.08 -16.57 13.19
CA ASP A 26 -9.81 -17.25 13.43
C ASP A 26 -9.73 -17.75 14.88
N ALA A 27 -8.72 -18.54 15.20
CA ALA A 27 -8.53 -19.09 16.54
C ALA A 27 -8.35 -18.03 17.65
N LYS A 28 -8.31 -16.75 17.29
CA LYS A 28 -8.06 -15.61 18.19
C LYS A 28 -9.13 -14.53 18.13
N GLY A 29 -10.12 -14.69 17.26
CA GLY A 29 -11.12 -13.68 17.04
C GLY A 29 -11.67 -13.71 15.64
N THR A 30 -12.25 -12.66 15.21
CA THR A 30 -12.98 -12.56 13.96
C THR A 30 -12.19 -11.75 12.96
N LEU A 31 -11.86 -12.36 11.82
CA LEU A 31 -11.42 -11.59 10.66
C LEU A 31 -12.60 -10.82 10.08
N MET A 32 -12.37 -9.56 9.78
CA MET A 32 -13.39 -8.65 9.26
C MET A 32 -12.91 -7.92 8.01
N ASN A 33 -13.83 -7.38 7.25
CA ASN A 33 -13.49 -6.37 6.25
C ASN A 33 -13.11 -5.06 6.94
N GLY A 34 -12.21 -4.30 6.34
CA GLY A 34 -11.89 -2.96 6.80
C GLY A 34 -13.12 -2.07 6.77
N ILE A 35 -13.33 -1.31 7.85
CA ILE A 35 -14.45 -0.37 7.97
C ILE A 35 -13.88 1.02 8.13
N ASN A 36 -14.50 2.00 7.48
CA ASN A 36 -14.27 3.41 7.79
C ASN A 36 -15.59 4.06 8.22
N VAL A 37 -15.49 4.97 9.17
CA VAL A 37 -16.61 5.77 9.65
C VAL A 37 -16.27 7.23 9.48
N THR A 38 -17.04 7.92 8.65
CA THR A 38 -16.87 9.35 8.41
C THR A 38 -17.93 10.14 9.17
N TYR A 39 -17.48 10.92 10.13
CA TYR A 39 -18.30 11.93 10.82
C TYR A 39 -18.34 13.18 9.96
N ARG A 40 -19.52 13.56 9.51
CA ARG A 40 -19.69 14.79 8.73
C ARG A 40 -19.45 16.01 9.59
N GLY A 41 -18.63 16.92 9.13
CA GLY A 41 -18.46 18.22 9.76
C GLY A 41 -19.72 19.06 9.70
N LYS A 42 -19.86 19.98 10.65
CA LYS A 42 -20.95 20.97 10.67
C LYS A 42 -20.42 22.31 11.19
N GLY A 43 -20.65 23.37 10.41
CA GLY A 43 -20.13 24.68 10.73
C GLY A 43 -18.59 24.68 10.77
N VAL A 44 -18.03 25.08 11.91
CA VAL A 44 -16.57 25.13 12.12
C VAL A 44 -15.95 23.77 12.48
N ILE A 45 -16.75 22.73 12.69
CA ILE A 45 -16.27 21.39 13.02
C ILE A 45 -15.92 20.66 11.72
N PRO A 46 -14.63 20.29 11.50
CA PRO A 46 -14.23 19.58 10.29
C PRO A 46 -14.77 18.15 10.26
N SER A 47 -14.92 17.59 9.06
CA SER A 47 -15.20 16.17 8.90
C SER A 47 -14.02 15.33 9.42
N LYS A 48 -14.32 14.19 10.06
CA LYS A 48 -13.33 13.25 10.56
C LYS A 48 -13.64 11.85 10.07
N THR A 49 -12.65 11.16 9.50
CA THR A 49 -12.78 9.76 9.14
C THR A 49 -11.91 8.90 10.05
N GLU A 50 -12.49 7.87 10.61
CA GLU A 50 -11.79 6.84 11.37
C GLU A 50 -11.78 5.53 10.60
N TYR A 51 -10.64 4.84 10.63
CA TYR A 51 -10.40 3.60 9.89
C TYR A 51 -10.13 2.47 10.88
N TYR A 52 -10.89 1.41 10.76
CA TYR A 52 -10.72 0.18 11.53
C TYR A 52 -10.04 -0.85 10.64
N ARG A 53 -8.74 -1.05 10.83
CA ARG A 53 -7.89 -1.95 10.03
C ARG A 53 -7.31 -3.11 10.82
N ALA A 54 -7.49 -3.11 12.14
CA ALA A 54 -7.10 -4.23 12.98
C ALA A 54 -7.95 -5.46 12.64
N HIS A 55 -7.37 -6.65 12.69
CA HIS A 55 -8.05 -7.92 12.41
C HIS A 55 -8.75 -8.02 11.05
N THR A 56 -8.28 -7.25 10.07
CA THR A 56 -8.83 -7.34 8.70
C THR A 56 -8.23 -8.51 7.94
N ALA A 57 -9.06 -9.19 7.13
CA ALA A 57 -8.64 -10.30 6.29
C ALA A 57 -7.43 -9.95 5.39
N VAL A 58 -7.38 -8.71 4.89
CA VAL A 58 -6.28 -8.24 4.04
C VAL A 58 -4.92 -8.27 4.76
N ARG A 59 -4.88 -8.19 6.08
CA ARG A 59 -3.62 -8.29 6.85
C ARG A 59 -3.02 -9.69 6.86
N GLU A 60 -3.84 -10.70 6.60
CA GLU A 60 -3.45 -12.09 6.58
C GLU A 60 -2.94 -12.54 5.21
N LEU A 61 -3.16 -11.74 4.17
CA LEU A 61 -2.60 -12.01 2.84
C LEU A 61 -1.08 -12.08 2.89
N GLY A 62 -0.56 -13.15 2.33
CA GLY A 62 0.88 -13.40 2.24
C GLY A 62 1.27 -14.12 0.96
N PRO A 63 2.55 -14.42 0.79
CA PRO A 63 3.06 -15.19 -0.32
C PRO A 63 2.28 -16.51 -0.50
N GLY A 64 1.88 -16.77 -1.76
CA GLY A 64 1.10 -17.97 -2.11
C GLY A 64 -0.43 -17.83 -1.99
N ASP A 65 -0.95 -16.77 -1.38
CA ASP A 65 -2.40 -16.54 -1.30
C ASP A 65 -3.00 -15.95 -2.58
N VAL A 66 -2.16 -15.44 -3.48
CA VAL A 66 -2.55 -14.86 -4.77
C VAL A 66 -1.83 -15.62 -5.88
N ASP A 67 -2.57 -16.05 -6.89
CA ASP A 67 -2.00 -16.73 -8.07
C ASP A 67 -1.36 -15.71 -9.02
N LEU A 68 -0.09 -15.37 -8.74
CA LEU A 68 0.67 -14.39 -9.52
C LEU A 68 1.01 -14.90 -10.93
N ASP A 69 1.15 -16.21 -11.12
CA ASP A 69 1.37 -16.79 -12.46
C ASP A 69 0.14 -16.61 -13.33
N LYS A 70 -1.04 -16.82 -12.77
CA LYS A 70 -2.27 -16.54 -13.49
C LYS A 70 -2.35 -15.07 -13.91
N ILE A 71 -2.10 -14.14 -12.99
CA ILE A 71 -2.19 -12.68 -13.24
C ILE A 71 -1.16 -12.25 -14.29
N PHE A 72 0.11 -12.55 -14.09
CA PHE A 72 1.18 -11.94 -14.90
C PHE A 72 1.56 -12.77 -16.12
N VAL A 73 1.49 -14.10 -16.05
CA VAL A 73 1.86 -14.98 -17.16
C VAL A 73 0.66 -15.29 -18.04
N SER A 74 -0.46 -15.77 -17.45
CA SER A 74 -1.60 -16.26 -18.21
C SER A 74 -2.48 -15.15 -18.75
N GLU A 75 -2.74 -14.11 -17.94
CA GLU A 75 -3.61 -12.98 -18.30
C GLU A 75 -2.83 -11.80 -18.92
N GLY A 76 -1.51 -11.79 -18.79
CA GLY A 76 -0.64 -10.83 -19.43
C GLY A 76 -0.88 -9.38 -18.98
N VAL A 77 -1.02 -9.16 -17.68
CA VAL A 77 -1.22 -7.84 -17.09
C VAL A 77 -0.04 -6.93 -17.43
N ARG A 78 -0.31 -5.72 -17.92
CA ARG A 78 0.70 -4.76 -18.37
C ARG A 78 1.06 -3.68 -17.35
N TRP A 79 0.23 -3.51 -16.31
CA TRP A 79 0.46 -2.53 -15.25
C TRP A 79 0.08 -3.13 -13.91
N ALA A 80 1.04 -3.19 -13.00
CA ALA A 80 0.88 -3.61 -11.62
C ALA A 80 0.97 -2.39 -10.69
N HIS A 81 0.10 -2.31 -9.69
CA HIS A 81 0.11 -1.23 -8.72
C HIS A 81 -0.07 -1.75 -7.30
N THR A 82 0.71 -1.23 -6.37
CA THR A 82 0.49 -1.42 -4.93
C THR A 82 0.76 -0.13 -4.17
N GLY A 83 0.49 -0.10 -2.87
CA GLY A 83 0.67 1.11 -2.06
C GLY A 83 1.09 0.85 -0.63
N GLY A 84 1.74 1.85 -0.02
CA GLY A 84 2.35 1.78 1.30
C GLY A 84 1.37 1.42 2.43
N ILE A 85 0.09 1.72 2.29
CA ILE A 85 -0.89 1.26 3.28
C ILE A 85 -0.93 -0.26 3.32
N PHE A 86 -1.00 -0.93 2.15
CA PHE A 86 -1.04 -2.40 2.07
C PHE A 86 0.26 -3.02 2.57
N THR A 87 1.39 -2.50 2.10
CA THR A 87 2.72 -3.08 2.42
C THR A 87 3.07 -3.00 3.90
N LEU A 88 2.52 -2.03 4.62
CA LEU A 88 2.78 -1.81 6.04
C LEU A 88 1.71 -2.41 6.97
N LEU A 89 0.68 -3.08 6.46
CA LEU A 89 -0.36 -3.70 7.29
C LEU A 89 0.16 -4.84 8.16
N SER A 90 1.05 -5.66 7.62
CA SER A 90 1.65 -6.80 8.33
C SER A 90 2.94 -7.26 7.65
N PRO A 91 3.79 -8.06 8.31
CA PRO A 91 4.95 -8.68 7.65
C PRO A 91 4.56 -9.55 6.44
N LYS A 92 3.42 -10.24 6.48
CA LYS A 92 2.93 -11.06 5.37
C LYS A 92 2.62 -10.22 4.13
N THR A 93 1.90 -9.10 4.31
CA THR A 93 1.56 -8.19 3.20
C THR A 93 2.80 -7.52 2.62
N ALA A 94 3.82 -7.23 3.43
CA ALA A 94 5.10 -6.72 2.96
C ALA A 94 5.81 -7.73 2.03
N GLU A 95 5.90 -8.99 2.45
CA GLU A 95 6.53 -10.05 1.63
C GLU A 95 5.74 -10.31 0.35
N LEU A 96 4.41 -10.37 0.43
CA LEU A 96 3.57 -10.51 -0.77
C LEU A 96 3.76 -9.35 -1.74
N ALA A 97 3.87 -8.11 -1.25
CA ALA A 97 4.10 -6.96 -2.11
C ALA A 97 5.44 -7.02 -2.84
N VAL A 98 6.50 -7.47 -2.17
CA VAL A 98 7.81 -7.68 -2.80
C VAL A 98 7.74 -8.77 -3.86
N GLU A 99 7.11 -9.91 -3.54
CA GLU A 99 6.92 -11.01 -4.49
C GLU A 99 6.09 -10.57 -5.72
N PHE A 100 5.00 -9.84 -5.49
CA PHE A 100 4.14 -9.28 -6.53
C PHE A 100 4.91 -8.37 -7.49
N MET A 101 5.72 -7.45 -6.97
CA MET A 101 6.50 -6.53 -7.79
C MET A 101 7.60 -7.24 -8.57
N LYS A 102 8.30 -8.20 -7.95
CA LYS A 102 9.31 -9.03 -8.64
C LYS A 102 8.70 -9.83 -9.78
N LYS A 103 7.61 -10.55 -9.49
CA LYS A 103 6.93 -11.35 -10.49
C LYS A 103 6.41 -10.52 -11.67
N ALA A 104 5.87 -9.33 -11.38
CA ALA A 104 5.48 -8.38 -12.41
C ALA A 104 6.66 -7.98 -13.31
N GLY A 105 7.82 -7.65 -12.71
CA GLY A 105 9.03 -7.27 -13.43
C GLY A 105 9.58 -8.38 -14.31
N GLU A 106 9.58 -9.65 -13.84
CA GLU A 106 9.99 -10.82 -14.62
C GLU A 106 9.17 -10.99 -15.90
N GLN A 107 7.94 -10.49 -15.93
CA GLN A 107 7.05 -10.57 -17.09
C GLN A 107 7.01 -9.27 -17.93
N GLY A 108 7.86 -8.28 -17.61
CA GLY A 108 7.88 -6.99 -18.30
C GLY A 108 6.66 -6.11 -18.03
N THR A 109 5.93 -6.39 -16.95
CA THR A 109 4.81 -5.59 -16.48
C THR A 109 5.34 -4.30 -15.86
N LEU A 110 4.79 -3.14 -16.25
CA LEU A 110 5.12 -1.85 -15.60
C LEU A 110 4.64 -1.85 -14.16
N ARG A 111 5.51 -1.43 -13.24
CA ARG A 111 5.27 -1.50 -11.80
C ARG A 111 5.19 -0.11 -11.19
N SER A 112 4.10 0.18 -10.51
CA SER A 112 3.94 1.44 -9.79
C SER A 112 3.70 1.24 -8.30
N PHE A 113 4.27 2.13 -7.49
CA PHE A 113 4.14 2.14 -6.05
C PHE A 113 3.77 3.53 -5.54
N ASP A 114 2.68 3.62 -4.75
CA ASP A 114 2.30 4.84 -4.03
C ASP A 114 2.75 4.72 -2.57
N LEU A 115 3.70 5.55 -2.17
CA LEU A 115 4.27 5.54 -0.82
C LEU A 115 3.20 5.69 0.27
N ASN A 116 2.29 6.62 0.11
CA ASN A 116 1.07 6.81 0.92
C ASN A 116 1.22 6.44 2.40
N TYR A 117 2.31 6.91 3.03
CA TYR A 117 2.66 6.55 4.39
C TYR A 117 1.59 6.96 5.40
N ARG A 118 1.35 6.10 6.36
CA ARG A 118 0.42 6.35 7.47
C ARG A 118 1.03 5.88 8.80
N SER A 119 1.46 6.82 9.63
CA SER A 119 2.02 6.54 10.96
C SER A 119 1.09 5.75 11.88
N LYS A 120 -0.23 5.81 11.65
CA LYS A 120 -1.21 4.98 12.38
C LYS A 120 -1.18 3.50 11.97
N VAL A 121 -0.62 3.17 10.80
CA VAL A 121 -0.48 1.79 10.32
C VAL A 121 0.85 1.21 10.79
N GLU A 122 1.94 1.95 10.57
CA GLU A 122 3.27 1.61 11.06
C GLU A 122 3.93 2.88 11.64
N PRO A 123 4.00 3.00 12.98
CA PRO A 123 4.58 4.15 13.64
C PRO A 123 6.12 4.17 13.60
N ASP A 124 6.74 3.01 13.42
CA ASP A 124 8.19 2.88 13.32
C ASP A 124 8.66 3.21 11.90
N LYS A 125 9.19 4.42 11.73
CA LYS A 125 9.70 4.90 10.44
C LYS A 125 10.87 4.06 9.93
N GLN A 126 11.77 3.59 10.80
CA GLN A 126 12.92 2.78 10.36
C GLN A 126 12.46 1.45 9.78
N LYS A 127 11.46 0.84 10.39
CA LYS A 127 10.84 -0.36 9.87
C LYS A 127 10.12 -0.09 8.53
N ALA A 128 9.38 1.03 8.44
CA ALA A 128 8.74 1.46 7.20
C ALA A 128 9.77 1.68 6.08
N HIS A 129 10.90 2.34 6.37
CA HIS A 129 12.00 2.53 5.42
C HIS A 129 12.52 1.18 4.90
N GLY A 130 12.79 0.24 5.79
CA GLY A 130 13.32 -1.08 5.41
C GLY A 130 12.36 -1.87 4.50
N ILE A 131 11.06 -1.80 4.76
CA ILE A 131 10.04 -2.45 3.93
C ILE A 131 9.90 -1.75 2.58
N ASN A 132 9.67 -0.43 2.59
CA ASN A 132 9.38 0.32 1.36
C ASN A 132 10.56 0.35 0.39
N ARG A 133 11.80 0.46 0.87
CA ARG A 133 13.00 0.41 0.01
C ARG A 133 13.12 -0.89 -0.78
N ARG A 134 12.73 -2.02 -0.19
CA ARG A 134 12.70 -3.32 -0.90
C ARG A 134 11.68 -3.32 -2.06
N ILE A 135 10.58 -2.58 -1.92
CA ILE A 135 9.54 -2.48 -2.93
C ILE A 135 9.92 -1.45 -3.99
N VAL A 136 10.48 -0.31 -3.56
CA VAL A 136 10.97 0.74 -4.46
C VAL A 136 12.06 0.23 -5.40
N ALA A 137 12.96 -0.63 -4.93
CA ALA A 137 13.98 -1.27 -5.76
C ALA A 137 13.40 -2.10 -6.95
N GLU A 138 12.13 -2.47 -6.86
CA GLU A 138 11.40 -3.20 -7.91
C GLU A 138 10.39 -2.32 -8.65
N THR A 139 10.41 -0.99 -8.44
CA THR A 139 9.38 -0.07 -8.93
C THR A 139 9.87 0.71 -10.13
N ASP A 140 9.06 0.80 -11.19
CA ASP A 140 9.35 1.61 -12.38
C ASP A 140 8.76 3.02 -12.25
N PHE A 141 7.66 3.19 -11.50
CA PHE A 141 6.98 4.46 -11.31
C PHE A 141 6.59 4.67 -9.85
N LEU A 142 7.28 5.58 -9.17
CA LEU A 142 7.06 5.88 -7.75
C LEU A 142 6.21 7.14 -7.58
N VAL A 143 5.21 7.06 -6.71
CA VAL A 143 4.29 8.16 -6.36
C VAL A 143 4.39 8.45 -4.87
N GLY A 144 4.38 9.74 -4.54
CA GLY A 144 4.38 10.20 -3.15
C GLY A 144 4.45 11.72 -3.08
N ASN A 145 4.04 12.28 -1.97
CA ASN A 145 4.31 13.66 -1.62
C ASN A 145 5.65 13.79 -0.87
N GLN A 146 6.14 15.01 -0.67
CA GLN A 146 7.40 15.27 0.02
C GLN A 146 7.49 14.57 1.38
N GLY A 147 6.40 14.61 2.17
CA GLY A 147 6.36 13.95 3.49
C GLY A 147 6.45 12.44 3.37
N ASP A 148 5.86 11.83 2.33
CA ASP A 148 5.96 10.40 2.10
C ASP A 148 7.41 9.98 1.80
N PHE A 149 8.16 10.74 0.99
CA PHE A 149 9.58 10.44 0.73
C PHE A 149 10.43 10.49 1.99
N SER A 150 10.17 11.46 2.87
CA SER A 150 10.84 11.55 4.17
C SER A 150 10.40 10.42 5.12
N ASP A 151 9.11 10.28 5.32
CA ASP A 151 8.55 9.40 6.35
C ASP A 151 8.61 7.91 5.98
N ALA A 152 8.46 7.58 4.69
CA ALA A 152 8.43 6.21 4.22
C ALA A 152 9.77 5.68 3.71
N LEU A 153 10.71 6.56 3.29
CA LEU A 153 11.98 6.17 2.69
C LEU A 153 13.20 6.79 3.37
N GLY A 154 13.02 7.86 4.17
CA GLY A 154 14.10 8.55 4.87
C GLY A 154 14.89 9.54 4.01
N TYR A 155 14.32 10.00 2.90
CA TYR A 155 14.91 11.09 2.11
C TYR A 155 14.41 12.43 2.63
N GLU A 156 15.31 13.35 2.90
CA GLU A 156 14.97 14.69 3.34
C GLU A 156 15.18 15.70 2.23
N THR A 157 14.26 16.66 2.10
CA THR A 157 14.50 17.82 1.26
C THR A 157 15.27 18.87 2.05
N ALA A 158 16.19 19.57 1.41
CA ALA A 158 16.88 20.71 2.01
C ALA A 158 15.99 21.96 2.13
N ALA A 159 14.74 21.91 1.68
CA ALA A 159 13.83 23.02 1.71
C ALA A 159 13.28 23.27 3.11
N GLU A 160 13.56 24.44 3.65
CA GLU A 160 13.01 24.92 4.92
C GLU A 160 11.58 25.42 4.75
N LYS A 161 10.83 25.47 5.86
CA LYS A 161 9.49 26.07 5.86
C LYS A 161 9.60 27.57 5.59
N GLY A 162 8.81 28.05 4.62
CA GLY A 162 8.72 29.49 4.31
C GLY A 162 9.66 29.98 3.21
N VAL A 163 10.41 29.09 2.58
CA VAL A 163 11.16 29.45 1.36
C VAL A 163 10.19 29.70 0.18
N PRO A 164 10.59 30.52 -0.81
CA PRO A 164 9.82 30.71 -2.03
C PRO A 164 9.50 29.40 -2.74
N PHE A 165 8.36 29.34 -3.41
CA PHE A 165 7.89 28.11 -4.07
C PHE A 165 8.92 27.54 -5.08
N GLU A 166 9.61 28.40 -5.81
CA GLU A 166 10.62 28.00 -6.80
C GLU A 166 11.82 27.30 -6.13
N GLU A 167 12.32 27.86 -5.03
CA GLU A 167 13.43 27.25 -4.25
C GLU A 167 12.99 25.92 -3.64
N TRP A 168 11.75 25.85 -3.16
CA TRP A 168 11.16 24.59 -2.67
C TRP A 168 11.09 23.55 -3.78
N LEU A 169 10.67 23.95 -4.99
CA LEU A 169 10.55 23.06 -6.14
C LEU A 169 11.90 22.51 -6.58
N ASP A 170 12.94 23.34 -6.60
CA ASP A 170 14.30 22.91 -6.94
C ASP A 170 14.84 21.92 -5.93
N ALA A 171 14.71 22.21 -4.63
CA ALA A 171 15.13 21.29 -3.58
C ALA A 171 14.38 19.95 -3.63
N TYR A 172 13.09 19.98 -3.99
CA TYR A 172 12.31 18.77 -4.17
C TYR A 172 12.74 17.98 -5.41
N ALA A 173 13.02 18.66 -6.51
CA ALA A 173 13.55 18.03 -7.73
C ALA A 173 14.92 17.38 -7.48
N ASP A 174 15.80 18.02 -6.68
CA ASP A 174 17.09 17.44 -6.31
C ASP A 174 16.93 16.19 -5.45
N MET A 175 16.01 16.19 -4.48
CA MET A 175 15.67 14.98 -3.72
C MET A 175 15.21 13.85 -4.66
N LEU A 176 14.30 14.12 -5.60
CA LEU A 176 13.82 13.11 -6.56
C LEU A 176 14.94 12.55 -7.45
N ARG A 177 15.93 13.38 -7.83
CA ARG A 177 17.11 12.90 -8.57
C ARG A 177 17.98 11.96 -7.74
N VAL A 178 18.04 12.15 -6.42
CA VAL A 178 18.74 11.21 -5.52
C VAL A 178 17.95 9.90 -5.44
N VAL A 179 16.64 9.97 -5.18
CA VAL A 179 15.77 8.79 -5.13
C VAL A 179 15.85 7.94 -6.40
N ALA A 180 15.91 8.59 -7.56
CA ALA A 180 15.96 7.89 -8.86
C ALA A 180 17.32 7.19 -9.15
N LYS A 181 18.35 7.41 -8.33
CA LYS A 181 19.67 6.79 -8.48
C LYS A 181 19.92 5.65 -7.51
N ASP A 182 19.18 5.62 -6.40
CA ASP A 182 19.26 4.58 -5.38
C ASP A 182 18.42 3.34 -5.76
#